data_9c45faec14cbda95b2a3c857b7731b30
#
_entry.id   9c45faec14cbda95b2a3c857b7731b30
#
_cell.length_a   1.000
_cell.length_b   1.000
_cell.length_c   1.000
_cell.angle_alpha   90.00
_cell.angle_beta   90.00
_cell.angle_gamma   90.00
#
_symmetry.space_group_name_H-M   'P 1'
#
loop_
_entity.id
_entity.type
_entity.pdbx_description
1 polymer ?
#
loop_
_entity_poly.entity_id
_entity_poly.type
_entity_poly.pdbx_seq_one_letter_code
_entity_poly.pdbx_strand_id
1 'polypeptide(L)'
;SSRKRHTRFTSDRSSDVCSSDLICGSVECIHSYSLIHDDLPCMDNDRLRRGKPATHIKFGESTAILSGNSLLTLAFEMIAEKNYNVKPNKKILILKKLAECVGHVGIAGGQFLDLSYEKKKVSGSKIISMQKKKTGKLFEFCCLAPAIISGADTKTKKDMSFVGEEIGFLFQI
;
A
#
# COMPACT_ATOMS: atom_id res chain seq x y z
N SER A 1 37.57 -33.45 -28.49
CA SER A 1 37.78 -32.54 -27.38
C SER A 1 36.74 -31.40 -27.45
N SER A 2 35.64 -31.57 -26.73
CA SER A 2 34.53 -30.58 -26.68
C SER A 2 34.75 -29.66 -25.47
N ARG A 3 35.11 -28.39 -25.73
CA ARG A 3 35.17 -27.34 -24.71
C ARG A 3 33.76 -26.86 -24.39
N LYS A 4 33.18 -27.30 -23.26
CA LYS A 4 32.00 -26.69 -22.66
C LYS A 4 32.37 -25.29 -22.19
N ARG A 5 31.84 -24.25 -22.86
CA ARG A 5 31.81 -22.87 -22.33
C ARG A 5 30.86 -22.82 -21.15
N HIS A 6 31.40 -22.76 -19.94
CA HIS A 6 30.64 -22.33 -18.78
C HIS A 6 30.48 -20.83 -18.89
N THR A 7 29.29 -20.38 -19.31
CA THR A 7 28.83 -19.01 -19.08
C THR A 7 28.60 -18.88 -17.56
N ARG A 8 29.56 -18.30 -16.86
CA ARG A 8 29.36 -17.81 -15.51
C ARG A 8 28.37 -16.66 -15.59
N PHE A 9 27.13 -16.91 -15.22
CA PHE A 9 26.22 -15.84 -14.78
C PHE A 9 26.74 -15.35 -13.43
N THR A 10 27.62 -14.37 -13.43
CA THR A 10 27.89 -13.53 -12.26
C THR A 10 26.77 -12.50 -12.21
N SER A 11 25.63 -12.88 -11.65
CA SER A 11 24.64 -11.92 -11.20
C SER A 11 25.21 -11.28 -9.95
N ASP A 12 25.85 -10.14 -10.13
CA ASP A 12 26.16 -9.22 -9.02
C ASP A 12 24.84 -8.60 -8.55
N ARG A 13 24.13 -9.33 -7.69
CA ARG A 13 22.83 -8.94 -7.13
C ARG A 13 22.97 -8.08 -5.87
N SER A 14 24.14 -7.52 -5.61
CA SER A 14 24.42 -6.85 -4.32
C SER A 14 24.11 -5.36 -4.29
N SER A 15 23.61 -4.72 -5.36
CA SER A 15 23.40 -3.28 -5.36
C SER A 15 22.20 -2.70 -6.11
N ASP A 16 21.41 -3.50 -6.82
CA ASP A 16 20.28 -2.98 -7.58
C ASP A 16 18.95 -3.45 -7.01
N VAL A 17 18.60 -2.96 -5.81
CA VAL A 17 17.19 -2.90 -5.41
C VAL A 17 16.48 -2.02 -6.43
N CYS A 18 15.69 -2.63 -7.31
CA CYS A 18 14.96 -1.90 -8.33
C CYS A 18 14.04 -0.87 -7.68
N SER A 19 13.90 0.30 -8.30
CA SER A 19 13.00 1.35 -7.80
C SER A 19 11.57 0.87 -7.58
N SER A 20 11.12 -0.12 -8.35
CA SER A 20 9.82 -0.77 -8.19
C SER A 20 9.74 -1.62 -6.91
N ASP A 21 10.82 -2.29 -6.50
CA ASP A 21 10.81 -3.19 -5.34
C ASP A 21 10.54 -2.42 -4.04
N LEU A 22 11.13 -1.22 -3.89
CA LEU A 22 10.88 -0.36 -2.73
C LEU A 22 9.43 0.16 -2.70
N ILE A 23 8.86 0.50 -3.85
CA ILE A 23 7.44 0.88 -3.94
C ILE A 23 6.55 -0.32 -3.60
N CYS A 24 6.80 -1.50 -4.17
CA CYS A 24 6.03 -2.70 -3.87
C CYS A 24 6.13 -3.09 -2.39
N GLY A 25 7.34 -3.04 -1.81
CA GLY A 25 7.55 -3.27 -0.38
C GLY A 25 6.81 -2.26 0.49
N SER A 26 6.85 -0.97 0.11
CA SER A 26 6.10 0.09 0.80
C SER A 26 4.58 -0.16 0.75
N VAL A 27 4.03 -0.51 -0.41
CA VAL A 27 2.61 -0.86 -0.58
C VAL A 27 2.23 -2.06 0.29
N GLU A 28 3.04 -3.11 0.31
CA GLU A 28 2.80 -4.30 1.13
C GLU A 28 2.87 -3.99 2.64
N CYS A 29 3.78 -3.10 3.06
CA CYS A 29 3.81 -2.61 4.43
C CYS A 29 2.51 -1.86 4.80
N ILE A 30 2.02 -0.99 3.91
CA ILE A 30 0.74 -0.29 4.10
C ILE A 30 -0.42 -1.26 4.16
N HIS A 31 -0.49 -2.22 3.23
CA HIS A 31 -1.53 -3.23 3.22
C HIS A 31 -1.51 -4.08 4.50
N SER A 32 -0.34 -4.54 4.91
CA SER A 32 -0.20 -5.37 6.10
C SER A 32 -0.56 -4.62 7.39
N TYR A 33 -0.13 -3.35 7.53
CA TYR A 33 -0.48 -2.56 8.70
C TYR A 33 -1.99 -2.34 8.79
N SER A 34 -2.65 -2.03 7.66
CA SER A 34 -4.09 -1.78 7.66
C SER A 34 -4.87 -3.03 8.09
N LEU A 35 -4.50 -4.22 7.60
CA LEU A 35 -5.12 -5.47 8.02
C LEU A 35 -4.90 -5.78 9.50
N ILE A 36 -3.68 -5.55 10.02
CA ILE A 36 -3.37 -5.78 11.44
C ILE A 36 -4.22 -4.88 12.33
N HIS A 37 -4.42 -3.61 11.95
CA HIS A 37 -5.23 -2.68 12.71
C HIS A 37 -6.73 -2.92 12.54
N ASP A 38 -7.18 -3.27 11.34
CA ASP A 38 -8.58 -3.61 11.09
C ASP A 38 -9.04 -4.80 11.94
N ASP A 39 -8.17 -5.81 12.15
CA ASP A 39 -8.49 -6.99 12.95
C ASP A 39 -8.64 -6.72 14.46
N LEU A 40 -8.18 -5.56 14.98
CA LEU A 40 -8.19 -5.26 16.41
C LEU A 40 -9.62 -5.28 17.00
N PRO A 41 -9.76 -5.62 18.32
CA PRO A 41 -11.07 -5.64 18.99
C PRO A 41 -11.84 -4.32 18.96
N CYS A 42 -11.13 -3.18 18.85
CA CYS A 42 -11.74 -1.84 18.73
C CYS A 42 -12.10 -1.46 17.29
N MET A 43 -11.83 -2.33 16.32
CA MET A 43 -12.14 -2.20 14.90
C MET A 43 -13.12 -3.31 14.48
N ASP A 44 -12.73 -4.17 13.53
CA ASP A 44 -13.60 -5.24 13.01
C ASP A 44 -13.68 -6.45 13.96
N ASN A 45 -12.78 -6.56 14.96
CA ASN A 45 -12.68 -7.64 15.94
C ASN A 45 -12.55 -9.03 15.30
N ASP A 46 -11.77 -9.13 14.24
CA ASP A 46 -11.56 -10.37 13.49
C ASP A 46 -10.55 -11.27 14.19
N ARG A 47 -10.95 -12.48 14.52
CA ARG A 47 -10.06 -13.46 15.20
C ARG A 47 -9.15 -14.22 14.23
N LEU A 48 -9.51 -14.28 12.95
CA LEU A 48 -8.79 -15.02 11.91
C LEU A 48 -8.54 -14.13 10.70
N ARG A 49 -7.34 -14.19 10.15
CA ARG A 49 -6.96 -13.57 8.89
C ARG A 49 -6.37 -14.61 7.94
N ARG A 50 -7.00 -14.83 6.78
CA ARG A 50 -6.58 -15.85 5.80
C ARG A 50 -6.43 -17.25 6.43
N GLY A 51 -7.35 -17.63 7.31
CA GLY A 51 -7.36 -18.92 8.00
C GLY A 51 -6.35 -19.09 9.13
N LYS A 52 -5.61 -18.04 9.50
CA LYS A 52 -4.66 -18.03 10.62
C LYS A 52 -5.13 -17.07 11.70
N PRO A 53 -4.75 -17.29 12.98
CA PRO A 53 -5.05 -16.33 14.04
C PRO A 53 -4.57 -14.92 13.69
N ALA A 54 -5.45 -13.92 13.88
CA ALA A 54 -5.10 -12.51 13.71
C ALA A 54 -3.93 -12.13 14.65
N THR A 55 -3.21 -11.07 14.30
CA THR A 55 -1.98 -10.68 15.01
C THR A 55 -2.24 -10.43 16.50
N HIS A 56 -3.33 -9.74 16.84
CA HIS A 56 -3.69 -9.46 18.23
C HIS A 56 -4.09 -10.72 19.02
N ILE A 57 -4.65 -11.74 18.37
CA ILE A 57 -4.97 -13.03 19.00
C ILE A 57 -3.69 -13.81 19.30
N LYS A 58 -2.72 -13.79 18.37
CA LYS A 58 -1.50 -14.59 18.50
C LYS A 58 -0.44 -13.94 19.40
N PHE A 59 -0.32 -12.61 19.37
CA PHE A 59 0.79 -11.88 19.99
C PHE A 59 0.35 -10.79 20.98
N GLY A 60 -0.96 -10.60 21.15
CA GLY A 60 -1.54 -9.55 22.00
C GLY A 60 -1.78 -8.23 21.27
N GLU A 61 -2.70 -7.41 21.80
CA GLU A 61 -3.15 -6.16 21.18
C GLU A 61 -2.03 -5.11 21.08
N SER A 62 -1.24 -4.94 22.14
CA SER A 62 -0.13 -3.99 22.14
C SER A 62 0.90 -4.31 21.07
N THR A 63 1.22 -5.59 20.88
CA THR A 63 2.13 -6.05 19.82
C THR A 63 1.53 -5.77 18.44
N ALA A 64 0.23 -6.01 18.24
CA ALA A 64 -0.44 -5.74 16.99
C ALA A 64 -0.41 -4.25 16.65
N ILE A 65 -0.75 -3.37 17.61
CA ILE A 65 -0.71 -1.91 17.41
C ILE A 65 0.70 -1.45 17.03
N LEU A 66 1.73 -1.87 17.80
CA LEU A 66 3.11 -1.45 17.54
C LEU A 66 3.64 -2.01 16.23
N SER A 67 3.27 -3.24 15.85
CA SER A 67 3.65 -3.84 14.57
C SER A 67 3.03 -3.06 13.40
N GLY A 68 1.76 -2.72 13.48
CA GLY A 68 1.10 -1.89 12.46
C GLY A 68 1.77 -0.51 12.33
N ASN A 69 2.02 0.18 13.44
CA ASN A 69 2.72 1.47 13.45
C ASN A 69 4.13 1.37 12.83
N SER A 70 4.86 0.29 13.13
CA SER A 70 6.19 0.06 12.58
C SER A 70 6.15 -0.17 11.07
N LEU A 71 5.21 -0.97 10.58
CA LEU A 71 5.02 -1.20 9.14
C LEU A 71 4.62 0.08 8.42
N LEU A 72 3.71 0.87 9.00
CA LEU A 72 3.33 2.16 8.46
C LEU A 72 4.54 3.08 8.30
N THR A 73 5.37 3.17 9.33
CA THR A 73 6.58 4.02 9.32
C THR A 73 7.62 3.49 8.31
N LEU A 74 7.84 2.17 8.29
CA LEU A 74 8.75 1.51 7.35
C LEU A 74 8.38 1.78 5.89
N ALA A 75 7.09 1.84 5.57
CA ALA A 75 6.64 2.16 4.21
C ALA A 75 7.16 3.52 3.71
N PHE A 76 7.21 4.52 4.58
CA PHE A 76 7.76 5.84 4.24
C PHE A 76 9.29 5.81 4.21
N GLU A 77 9.92 5.10 5.14
CA GLU A 77 11.38 4.94 5.19
C GLU A 77 11.90 4.31 3.90
N MET A 78 11.27 3.24 3.40
CA MET A 78 11.66 2.57 2.15
C MET A 78 11.67 3.53 0.95
N ILE A 79 10.69 4.42 0.82
CA ILE A 79 10.64 5.40 -0.28
C ILE A 79 11.70 6.50 -0.08
N ALA A 80 11.99 6.86 1.18
CA ALA A 80 12.97 7.87 1.52
C ALA A 80 14.41 7.37 1.40
N GLU A 81 14.64 6.04 1.28
CA GLU A 81 15.96 5.40 1.28
C GLU A 81 16.94 6.08 0.32
N LYS A 82 18.17 6.33 0.80
CA LYS A 82 19.19 7.06 0.05
C LYS A 82 19.57 6.37 -1.26
N ASN A 83 19.69 5.05 -1.22
CA ASN A 83 20.09 4.23 -2.37
C ASN A 83 18.94 4.01 -3.38
N TYR A 84 17.75 4.53 -3.09
CA TYR A 84 16.64 4.51 -4.01
C TYR A 84 16.91 5.46 -5.18
N ASN A 85 17.27 4.91 -6.34
CA ASN A 85 17.70 5.66 -7.53
C ASN A 85 16.54 6.40 -8.23
N VAL A 86 15.91 7.30 -7.51
CA VAL A 86 14.86 8.20 -8.01
C VAL A 86 15.21 9.64 -7.64
N LYS A 87 14.99 10.58 -8.55
CA LYS A 87 15.25 12.01 -8.33
C LYS A 87 14.52 12.52 -7.06
N PRO A 88 15.16 13.34 -6.22
CA PRO A 88 14.59 13.80 -4.94
C PRO A 88 13.19 14.41 -5.06
N ASN A 89 12.92 15.21 -6.08
CA ASN A 89 11.59 15.80 -6.31
C ASN A 89 10.51 14.76 -6.60
N LYS A 90 10.85 13.66 -7.29
CA LYS A 90 9.93 12.55 -7.51
C LYS A 90 9.69 11.76 -6.21
N LYS A 91 10.74 11.53 -5.39
CA LYS A 91 10.58 10.91 -4.07
C LYS A 91 9.62 11.69 -3.18
N ILE A 92 9.80 13.02 -3.10
CA ILE A 92 8.90 13.89 -2.32
C ILE A 92 7.45 13.77 -2.83
N LEU A 93 7.25 13.74 -4.14
CA LEU A 93 5.92 13.59 -4.73
C LEU A 93 5.30 12.23 -4.39
N ILE A 94 6.08 11.15 -4.46
CA ILE A 94 5.63 9.79 -4.11
C ILE A 94 5.29 9.72 -2.62
N LEU A 95 6.14 10.25 -1.73
CA LEU A 95 5.88 10.31 -0.28
C LEU A 95 4.60 11.08 0.03
N LYS A 96 4.39 12.23 -0.64
CA LYS A 96 3.15 13.01 -0.50
C LYS A 96 1.95 12.18 -0.93
N LYS A 97 2.02 11.50 -2.09
CA LYS A 97 0.93 10.65 -2.58
C LYS A 97 0.66 9.45 -1.68
N LEU A 98 1.69 8.83 -1.11
CA LEU A 98 1.52 7.79 -0.12
C LEU A 98 0.83 8.31 1.14
N ALA A 99 1.23 9.47 1.64
CA ALA A 99 0.60 10.09 2.81
C ALA A 99 -0.88 10.44 2.56
N GLU A 100 -1.22 10.96 1.38
CA GLU A 100 -2.62 11.17 0.96
C GLU A 100 -3.40 9.85 0.90
N CYS A 101 -2.79 8.78 0.35
CA CYS A 101 -3.39 7.46 0.25
C CYS A 101 -3.70 6.85 1.63
N VAL A 102 -2.78 6.96 2.59
CA VAL A 102 -2.89 6.31 3.90
C VAL A 102 -3.70 7.13 4.89
N GLY A 103 -3.65 8.45 4.77
CA GLY A 103 -4.20 9.41 5.72
C GLY A 103 -5.72 9.55 5.71
N HIS A 104 -6.18 10.67 6.25
CA HIS A 104 -7.60 11.00 6.45
C HIS A 104 -8.40 11.12 5.15
N VAL A 105 -7.76 11.43 4.04
CA VAL A 105 -8.41 11.47 2.72
C VAL A 105 -8.41 10.11 2.00
N GLY A 106 -7.67 9.14 2.52
CA GLY A 106 -7.52 7.78 1.99
C GLY A 106 -7.96 6.70 2.99
N ILE A 107 -7.09 5.71 3.21
CA ILE A 107 -7.40 4.48 3.96
C ILE A 107 -7.95 4.76 5.36
N ALA A 108 -7.28 5.60 6.16
CA ALA A 108 -7.72 5.90 7.52
C ALA A 108 -9.10 6.60 7.53
N GLY A 109 -9.34 7.53 6.60
CA GLY A 109 -10.65 8.17 6.46
C GLY A 109 -11.72 7.20 5.93
N GLY A 110 -11.34 6.26 5.07
CA GLY A 110 -12.22 5.19 4.59
C GLY A 110 -12.64 4.25 5.71
N GLN A 111 -11.69 3.81 6.54
CA GLN A 111 -11.95 2.95 7.71
C GLN A 111 -12.81 3.65 8.76
N PHE A 112 -12.57 4.93 9.02
CA PHE A 112 -13.44 5.74 9.90
C PHE A 112 -14.90 5.77 9.41
N LEU A 113 -15.09 5.95 8.10
CA LEU A 113 -16.45 5.93 7.51
C LEU A 113 -17.07 4.54 7.60
N ASP A 114 -16.31 3.48 7.35
CA ASP A 114 -16.77 2.10 7.42
C ASP A 114 -17.33 1.79 8.81
N LEU A 115 -16.55 1.99 9.86
CA LEU A 115 -16.98 1.85 11.26
C LEU A 115 -18.16 2.74 11.60
N SER A 116 -18.18 3.99 11.10
CA SER A 116 -19.27 4.93 11.37
C SER A 116 -20.59 4.56 10.68
N TYR A 117 -20.53 3.74 9.63
CA TYR A 117 -21.68 3.24 8.87
C TYR A 117 -22.23 1.92 9.40
N GLU A 118 -21.49 1.23 10.26
CA GLU A 118 -21.99 0.02 10.91
C GLU A 118 -23.37 0.25 11.54
N LYS A 119 -24.26 -0.71 11.36
CA LYS A 119 -25.63 -0.71 11.89
C LYS A 119 -26.47 0.51 11.47
N LYS A 120 -26.07 1.27 10.44
CA LYS A 120 -26.80 2.41 9.89
C LYS A 120 -27.26 2.15 8.47
N LYS A 121 -28.44 2.66 8.12
CA LYS A 121 -28.87 2.72 6.73
C LYS A 121 -28.19 3.92 6.07
N VAL A 122 -27.30 3.65 5.11
CA VAL A 122 -26.61 4.69 4.34
C VAL A 122 -26.90 4.52 2.85
N SER A 123 -26.82 5.61 2.09
CA SER A 123 -27.03 5.57 0.63
C SER A 123 -25.87 4.86 -0.07
N GLY A 124 -26.15 4.23 -1.21
CA GLY A 124 -25.12 3.56 -2.02
C GLY A 124 -23.97 4.49 -2.42
N SER A 125 -24.26 5.80 -2.67
CA SER A 125 -23.21 6.78 -2.98
C SER A 125 -22.21 6.99 -1.82
N LYS A 126 -22.67 6.92 -0.57
CA LYS A 126 -21.79 6.99 0.62
C LYS A 126 -20.93 5.75 0.76
N ILE A 127 -21.51 4.56 0.47
CA ILE A 127 -20.77 3.28 0.47
C ILE A 127 -19.69 3.32 -0.60
N ILE A 128 -20.01 3.72 -1.83
CA ILE A 128 -19.03 3.86 -2.92
C ILE A 128 -17.92 4.84 -2.52
N SER A 129 -18.26 5.98 -1.94
CA SER A 129 -17.25 6.96 -1.49
C SER A 129 -16.33 6.40 -0.41
N MET A 130 -16.85 5.63 0.53
CA MET A 130 -16.08 4.95 1.57
C MET A 130 -15.15 3.90 0.96
N GLN A 131 -15.65 3.03 0.07
CA GLN A 131 -14.86 1.99 -0.62
C GLN A 131 -13.73 2.58 -1.46
N LYS A 132 -13.99 3.67 -2.20
CA LYS A 132 -12.95 4.40 -2.94
C LYS A 132 -11.83 4.91 -2.03
N LYS A 133 -12.15 5.33 -0.80
CA LYS A 133 -11.14 5.75 0.19
C LYS A 133 -10.42 4.55 0.82
N LYS A 134 -11.17 3.61 1.40
CA LYS A 134 -10.62 2.47 2.16
C LYS A 134 -9.73 1.59 1.28
N THR A 135 -10.12 1.35 0.03
CA THR A 135 -9.43 0.41 -0.87
C THR A 135 -8.91 1.10 -2.14
N GLY A 136 -9.73 1.92 -2.81
CA GLY A 136 -9.38 2.54 -4.09
C GLY A 136 -8.09 3.34 -4.05
N LYS A 137 -7.82 4.07 -2.96
CA LYS A 137 -6.62 4.90 -2.83
C LYS A 137 -5.30 4.13 -2.88
N LEU A 138 -5.26 2.90 -2.36
CA LEU A 138 -4.06 2.09 -2.45
C LEU A 138 -3.81 1.61 -3.89
N PHE A 139 -4.85 1.20 -4.60
CA PHE A 139 -4.77 0.84 -6.02
C PHE A 139 -4.39 2.06 -6.88
N GLU A 140 -4.97 3.23 -6.61
CA GLU A 140 -4.59 4.49 -7.26
C GLU A 140 -3.08 4.74 -7.09
N PHE A 141 -2.56 4.60 -5.87
CA PHE A 141 -1.15 4.78 -5.59
C PHE A 141 -0.28 3.77 -6.37
N CYS A 142 -0.68 2.50 -6.42
CA CYS A 142 0.04 1.45 -7.17
C CYS A 142 0.19 1.78 -8.66
N CYS A 143 -0.84 2.35 -9.28
CA CYS A 143 -0.81 2.73 -10.68
C CYS A 143 -0.09 4.06 -10.92
N LEU A 144 -0.24 5.03 -10.01
CA LEU A 144 0.31 6.37 -10.15
C LEU A 144 1.82 6.44 -9.85
N ALA A 145 2.33 5.69 -8.87
CA ALA A 145 3.73 5.75 -8.45
C ALA A 145 4.71 5.40 -9.59
N PRO A 146 4.52 4.33 -10.40
CA PRO A 146 5.36 4.07 -11.57
C PRO A 146 5.34 5.20 -12.61
N ALA A 147 4.19 5.83 -12.85
CA ALA A 147 4.06 6.96 -13.76
C ALA A 147 4.82 8.21 -13.26
N ILE A 148 4.93 8.40 -11.94
CA ILE A 148 5.76 9.46 -11.35
C ILE A 148 7.24 9.12 -11.53
N ILE A 149 7.66 7.88 -11.25
CA ILE A 149 9.05 7.43 -11.37
C ILE A 149 9.54 7.59 -12.81
N SER A 150 8.80 7.10 -13.79
CA SER A 150 9.15 7.20 -15.20
C SER A 150 9.19 8.65 -15.70
N GLY A 151 8.53 9.57 -15.00
CA GLY A 151 8.40 10.96 -15.43
C GLY A 151 7.36 11.16 -16.52
N ALA A 152 6.34 10.29 -16.54
CA ALA A 152 5.21 10.41 -17.46
C ALA A 152 4.59 11.82 -17.46
N ASP A 153 3.93 12.17 -18.53
CA ASP A 153 3.23 13.46 -18.64
C ASP A 153 2.01 13.55 -17.72
N THR A 154 1.42 14.74 -17.64
CA THR A 154 0.28 15.01 -16.76
C THR A 154 -0.95 14.18 -17.14
N LYS A 155 -1.17 13.93 -18.45
CA LYS A 155 -2.30 13.15 -18.93
C LYS A 155 -2.14 11.69 -18.49
N THR A 156 -1.00 11.08 -18.78
CA THR A 156 -0.71 9.70 -18.39
C THR A 156 -0.84 9.48 -16.88
N LYS A 157 -0.36 10.43 -16.05
CA LYS A 157 -0.54 10.34 -14.58
C LYS A 157 -2.00 10.38 -14.16
N LYS A 158 -2.83 11.22 -14.81
CA LYS A 158 -4.28 11.26 -14.54
C LYS A 158 -4.96 9.96 -14.95
N ASP A 159 -4.61 9.44 -16.12
CA ASP A 159 -5.18 8.20 -16.64
C ASP A 159 -4.80 7.02 -15.73
N MET A 160 -3.55 6.94 -15.26
CA MET A 160 -3.12 5.90 -14.31
C MET A 160 -3.78 6.02 -12.94
N SER A 161 -3.98 7.24 -12.43
CA SER A 161 -4.73 7.50 -11.19
C SER A 161 -6.17 7.01 -11.32
N PHE A 162 -6.84 7.35 -12.42
CA PHE A 162 -8.21 6.90 -12.70
C PHE A 162 -8.31 5.37 -12.82
N VAL A 163 -7.42 4.75 -13.59
CA VAL A 163 -7.37 3.27 -13.75
C VAL A 163 -7.21 2.59 -12.38
N GLY A 164 -6.31 3.10 -11.53
CA GLY A 164 -6.11 2.56 -10.18
C GLY A 164 -7.37 2.68 -9.31
N GLU A 165 -8.04 3.83 -9.32
CA GLU A 165 -9.31 4.02 -8.58
C GLU A 165 -10.40 3.03 -9.05
N GLU A 166 -10.55 2.84 -10.35
CA GLU A 166 -11.56 1.93 -10.91
C GLU A 166 -11.24 0.46 -10.63
N ILE A 167 -9.96 0.05 -10.71
CA ILE A 167 -9.55 -1.31 -10.30
C ILE A 167 -9.85 -1.55 -8.82
N GLY A 168 -9.51 -0.58 -7.96
CA GLY A 168 -9.79 -0.67 -6.53
C GLY A 168 -11.28 -0.73 -6.21
N PHE A 169 -12.11 -0.05 -6.98
CA PHE A 169 -13.56 -0.12 -6.87
C PHE A 169 -14.10 -1.49 -7.31
N LEU A 170 -13.65 -2.01 -8.45
CA LEU A 170 -14.01 -3.34 -8.93
C LEU A 170 -13.62 -4.45 -7.96
N PHE A 171 -12.54 -4.28 -7.22
CA PHE A 171 -12.10 -5.24 -6.21
C PHE A 171 -13.07 -5.36 -5.03
N GLN A 172 -13.93 -4.37 -4.81
CA GLN A 172 -14.90 -4.32 -3.70
C GLN A 172 -16.32 -4.85 -4.08
N ILE A 173 -16.56 -5.15 -5.35
CA ILE A 173 -17.82 -5.67 -5.86
C ILE A 173 -17.76 -7.19 -5.96
#